data_4aba766b7e0b4ec3b98d1905db435ae9
#
_entry.id   4aba766b7e0b4ec3b98d1905db435ae9
#
_cell.length_a   1.000
_cell.length_b   1.000
_cell.length_c   1.000
_cell.angle_alpha   90.00
_cell.angle_beta   90.00
_cell.angle_gamma   90.00
#
_symmetry.space_group_name_H-M   'P 1'
#
loop_
_entity.id
_entity.type
_entity.pdbx_description
1 polymer ?
#
loop_
_entity_poly.entity_id
_entity_poly.type
_entity_poly.pdbx_seq_one_letter_code
_entity_poly.pdbx_strand_id
1 'polypeptide(L)'
;MKKILLLLMSLTVSGCASFGEGVTTAFLNKQKEEDLRECRIDGKSFAGMQGDFDRSNNLLKVLMVHGVGTHIPGYSTQFQEKLAKELDLNEMSSHYKEIKLVNKEYPDQDLGILRVRRLLDKDQDEEMLFYELTWSSITNPQKEKLKYDTSGEYSFRRAEVNQMLKVFSNDTSPDPMIYLGEHSQDMILASFRTAFCWMIGRDWDALPNESQEICTLDQAAVEHLPDEDFAIVSHSLGSRIVIDGMKSIASRVSKAQEGGSSFTETEFIRDFQKKRIPFYLMSNQLPLLEMGAVAPEVVNQHNEYCEPGGEHYDERLVAKTSIIAFSDPNDLLSYAIPQQFGQQRLDSRLCAEITNININVAHVIDLFGMGKFANPLTAHTGYDSDDRVVALIANGIGTNHTSNIVNDRCQWTEYVD
;
A
#
# COMPACT_ATOMS: atom_id res chain seq x y z
N MET A 1 -38.89 0.90 30.56
CA MET A 1 -37.43 0.88 30.44
C MET A 1 -36.90 -0.24 29.53
N LYS A 2 -37.30 -1.52 29.66
CA LYS A 2 -36.84 -2.63 28.78
C LYS A 2 -37.19 -2.44 27.27
N LYS A 3 -38.32 -1.84 26.96
CA LYS A 3 -38.76 -1.59 25.56
C LYS A 3 -38.00 -0.45 24.87
N ILE A 4 -37.50 0.53 25.62
CA ILE A 4 -36.71 1.65 25.12
C ILE A 4 -35.27 1.18 24.82
N LEU A 5 -34.74 0.28 25.66
CA LEU A 5 -33.40 -0.30 25.45
C LEU A 5 -33.34 -1.20 24.21
N LEU A 6 -34.42 -1.94 23.92
CA LEU A 6 -34.54 -2.74 22.68
C LEU A 6 -34.66 -1.87 21.43
N LEU A 7 -35.33 -0.71 21.51
CA LEU A 7 -35.45 0.23 20.38
C LEU A 7 -34.11 0.93 20.09
N LEU A 8 -33.32 1.24 21.13
CA LEU A 8 -31.98 1.81 21.00
C LEU A 8 -30.97 0.80 20.42
N MET A 9 -31.06 -0.47 20.81
CA MET A 9 -30.20 -1.52 20.24
C MET A 9 -30.55 -1.85 18.78
N SER A 10 -31.81 -1.71 18.36
CA SER A 10 -32.19 -1.92 16.95
C SER A 10 -31.78 -0.77 16.04
N LEU A 11 -31.60 0.46 16.57
CA LEU A 11 -31.13 1.62 15.80
C LEU A 11 -29.61 1.63 15.56
N THR A 12 -28.83 0.96 16.39
CA THR A 12 -27.36 0.90 16.23
C THR A 12 -26.88 -0.15 15.22
N VAL A 13 -27.77 -1.02 14.77
CA VAL A 13 -27.40 -2.20 13.97
C VAL A 13 -27.94 -2.16 12.53
N SER A 14 -28.86 -1.24 12.22
CA SER A 14 -29.50 -1.15 10.89
C SER A 14 -28.76 -0.32 9.85
N GLY A 15 -27.52 0.07 10.08
CA GLY A 15 -26.85 1.08 9.27
C GLY A 15 -25.43 0.84 8.91
N CYS A 16 -25.09 -0.29 8.32
CA CYS A 16 -23.72 -0.45 7.81
C CYS A 16 -23.47 0.12 6.41
N ALA A 17 -24.39 0.73 5.72
CA ALA A 17 -24.08 1.44 4.49
C ALA A 17 -24.91 2.71 4.23
N SER A 18 -26.19 2.79 4.62
CA SER A 18 -27.02 3.95 4.27
C SER A 18 -27.61 4.71 5.45
N PHE A 19 -27.58 4.14 6.65
CA PHE A 19 -28.00 4.85 7.87
C PHE A 19 -26.85 5.61 8.54
N GLY A 20 -25.61 5.20 8.29
CA GLY A 20 -24.39 5.89 8.75
C GLY A 20 -24.26 7.28 8.13
N GLU A 21 -24.54 7.45 6.85
CA GLU A 21 -24.41 8.75 6.16
C GLU A 21 -25.46 9.77 6.61
N GLY A 22 -26.73 9.38 6.72
CA GLY A 22 -27.81 10.33 7.03
C GLY A 22 -27.80 10.82 8.47
N VAL A 23 -27.57 9.95 9.45
CA VAL A 23 -27.54 10.32 10.87
C VAL A 23 -26.21 10.94 11.26
N THR A 24 -25.09 10.46 10.75
CA THR A 24 -23.77 11.09 10.92
C THR A 24 -23.72 12.45 10.26
N THR A 25 -24.24 12.63 9.06
CA THR A 25 -24.25 13.93 8.37
C THR A 25 -25.13 14.96 9.10
N ALA A 26 -26.27 14.55 9.67
CA ALA A 26 -27.13 15.44 10.45
C ALA A 26 -26.51 15.84 11.81
N PHE A 27 -25.74 14.94 12.44
CA PHE A 27 -25.01 15.24 13.67
C PHE A 27 -23.71 16.01 13.39
N LEU A 28 -22.98 15.70 12.33
CA LEU A 28 -21.75 16.40 11.93
C LEU A 28 -22.01 17.83 11.43
N ASN A 29 -23.15 18.10 10.81
CA ASN A 29 -23.56 19.46 10.43
C ASN A 29 -23.90 20.36 11.63
N LYS A 30 -24.08 19.81 12.82
CA LYS A 30 -24.31 20.59 14.05
C LYS A 30 -23.02 20.85 14.83
N GLN A 31 -21.95 20.12 14.56
CA GLN A 31 -20.60 20.32 15.06
C GLN A 31 -19.69 20.75 13.90
N LYS A 32 -19.80 22.00 13.43
CA LYS A 32 -18.64 22.75 12.93
C LYS A 32 -17.72 23.08 14.11
N GLU A 33 -17.52 22.11 15.00
CA GLU A 33 -16.48 22.15 16.02
C GLU A 33 -15.20 21.65 15.38
N GLU A 34 -14.13 22.31 15.73
CA GLU A 34 -12.74 22.07 15.44
C GLU A 34 -12.45 20.56 15.27
N ASP A 35 -11.94 20.17 14.13
CA ASP A 35 -11.56 18.77 13.89
C ASP A 35 -10.40 18.40 14.83
N LEU A 36 -10.73 17.66 15.87
CA LEU A 36 -9.81 17.24 16.93
C LEU A 36 -9.06 15.95 16.61
N ARG A 37 -9.12 15.46 15.38
CA ARG A 37 -8.36 14.27 14.99
C ARG A 37 -6.87 14.56 15.07
N GLU A 38 -6.13 13.71 15.77
CA GLU A 38 -4.69 13.83 15.96
C GLU A 38 -3.92 13.31 14.75
N CYS A 39 -2.76 13.91 14.50
CA CYS A 39 -1.75 13.42 13.57
C CYS A 39 -0.38 13.64 14.20
N ARG A 40 0.36 12.54 14.43
CA ARG A 40 1.69 12.56 15.01
C ARG A 40 2.66 11.77 14.14
N ILE A 41 3.77 12.40 13.82
CA ILE A 41 4.83 11.84 12.99
C ILE A 41 6.06 11.63 13.87
N ASP A 42 6.54 10.39 13.94
CA ASP A 42 7.72 10.00 14.70
C ASP A 42 8.76 9.37 13.74
N GLY A 43 9.85 10.07 13.47
CA GLY A 43 10.92 9.59 12.56
C GLY A 43 11.60 10.70 11.76
N LYS A 44 12.33 10.31 10.72
CA LYS A 44 13.04 11.23 9.83
C LYS A 44 12.09 11.98 8.90
N SER A 45 12.54 13.14 8.41
CA SER A 45 11.86 13.86 7.34
C SER A 45 11.84 13.05 6.05
N PHE A 46 10.82 13.26 5.21
CA PHE A 46 10.73 12.69 3.88
C PHE A 46 10.05 13.66 2.92
N ALA A 47 10.46 13.62 1.66
CA ALA A 47 10.09 14.66 0.69
C ALA A 47 8.70 14.44 0.04
N GLY A 48 8.06 13.30 0.26
CA GLY A 48 6.86 12.95 -0.50
C GLY A 48 7.15 12.70 -1.98
N MET A 49 6.11 12.45 -2.76
CA MET A 49 6.22 12.20 -4.21
C MET A 49 6.66 13.44 -4.99
N GLN A 50 6.34 14.65 -4.50
CA GLN A 50 6.82 15.89 -5.12
C GLN A 50 8.36 15.95 -5.13
N GLY A 51 9.00 15.52 -4.04
CA GLY A 51 10.46 15.45 -4.00
C GLY A 51 11.06 14.39 -4.93
N ASP A 52 10.26 13.44 -5.41
CA ASP A 52 10.67 12.48 -6.42
C ASP A 52 10.63 13.13 -7.82
N PHE A 53 9.62 13.93 -8.14
CA PHE A 53 9.60 14.75 -9.37
C PHE A 53 10.81 15.71 -9.44
N ASP A 54 11.17 16.35 -8.33
CA ASP A 54 12.31 17.28 -8.30
C ASP A 54 13.67 16.60 -8.57
N ARG A 55 13.78 15.28 -8.37
CA ARG A 55 15.03 14.52 -8.55
C ARG A 55 15.16 13.85 -9.90
N SER A 56 14.03 13.45 -10.50
CA SER A 56 13.98 12.78 -11.78
C SER A 56 13.83 13.79 -12.92
N ASN A 57 13.86 13.29 -14.14
CA ASN A 57 13.40 14.05 -15.31
C ASN A 57 11.88 14.21 -15.33
N ASN A 58 11.28 14.43 -14.14
CA ASN A 58 9.85 14.63 -13.91
C ASN A 58 8.98 13.40 -14.24
N LEU A 59 9.54 12.18 -14.23
CA LEU A 59 8.80 10.93 -14.40
C LEU A 59 8.79 10.11 -13.10
N LEU A 60 7.61 9.99 -12.50
CA LEU A 60 7.37 9.18 -11.32
C LEU A 60 6.48 7.97 -11.65
N LYS A 61 6.88 6.78 -11.23
CA LYS A 61 6.11 5.55 -11.36
C LYS A 61 5.69 5.05 -9.98
N VAL A 62 4.38 4.90 -9.78
CA VAL A 62 3.78 4.55 -8.47
C VAL A 62 3.07 3.21 -8.58
N LEU A 63 3.44 2.23 -7.76
CA LEU A 63 2.74 0.94 -7.65
C LEU A 63 1.85 0.92 -6.43
N MET A 64 0.54 0.68 -6.62
CA MET A 64 -0.40 0.48 -5.52
C MET A 64 -0.81 -0.98 -5.37
N VAL A 65 -0.75 -1.47 -4.10
CA VAL A 65 -1.06 -2.85 -3.72
C VAL A 65 -2.16 -2.85 -2.66
N HIS A 66 -3.32 -3.43 -3.01
CA HIS A 66 -4.46 -3.51 -2.09
C HIS A 66 -4.28 -4.54 -0.96
N GLY A 67 -5.11 -4.43 0.05
CA GLY A 67 -5.19 -5.34 1.20
C GLY A 67 -6.10 -6.54 0.97
N VAL A 68 -6.77 -6.98 2.05
CA VAL A 68 -7.71 -8.10 2.04
C VAL A 68 -9.00 -7.78 1.30
N GLY A 69 -9.72 -8.81 0.88
CA GLY A 69 -11.00 -8.71 0.20
C GLY A 69 -10.89 -8.76 -1.33
N THR A 70 -12.05 -8.89 -1.96
CA THR A 70 -12.16 -8.91 -3.41
C THR A 70 -12.13 -7.48 -3.95
N HIS A 71 -11.12 -7.18 -4.75
CA HIS A 71 -10.97 -5.90 -5.43
C HIS A 71 -11.13 -6.08 -6.94
N ILE A 72 -11.59 -5.04 -7.60
CA ILE A 72 -11.69 -4.94 -9.06
C ILE A 72 -10.81 -3.80 -9.56
N PRO A 73 -10.30 -3.84 -10.79
CA PRO A 73 -9.52 -2.74 -11.36
C PRO A 73 -10.29 -1.40 -11.26
N GLY A 74 -9.61 -0.37 -10.77
CA GLY A 74 -10.20 0.94 -10.45
C GLY A 74 -10.53 1.14 -8.97
N TYR A 75 -10.15 0.21 -8.09
CA TYR A 75 -10.39 0.34 -6.64
C TYR A 75 -9.72 1.56 -6.01
N SER A 76 -8.62 2.03 -6.57
CA SER A 76 -7.86 3.17 -6.06
C SER A 76 -8.18 4.51 -6.73
N THR A 77 -9.22 4.58 -7.55
CA THR A 77 -9.54 5.79 -8.34
C THR A 77 -9.67 7.03 -7.48
N GLN A 78 -10.37 6.97 -6.35
CA GLN A 78 -10.54 8.12 -5.45
C GLN A 78 -9.21 8.60 -4.87
N PHE A 79 -8.33 7.68 -4.49
CA PHE A 79 -6.98 8.02 -4.01
C PHE A 79 -6.16 8.69 -5.13
N GLN A 80 -6.19 8.13 -6.33
CA GLN A 80 -5.48 8.70 -7.50
C GLN A 80 -5.94 10.13 -7.80
N GLU A 81 -7.25 10.39 -7.77
CA GLU A 81 -7.83 11.73 -7.99
C GLU A 81 -7.36 12.74 -6.95
N LYS A 82 -7.36 12.36 -5.68
CA LYS A 82 -6.87 13.21 -4.60
C LYS A 82 -5.36 13.47 -4.69
N LEU A 83 -4.59 12.42 -4.98
CA LEU A 83 -3.14 12.52 -5.12
C LEU A 83 -2.77 13.39 -6.33
N ALA A 84 -3.42 13.20 -7.47
CA ALA A 84 -3.22 14.02 -8.66
C ALA A 84 -3.51 15.50 -8.38
N LYS A 85 -4.61 15.78 -7.66
CA LYS A 85 -4.95 17.14 -7.26
C LYS A 85 -3.91 17.78 -6.35
N GLU A 86 -3.37 17.02 -5.41
CA GLU A 86 -2.37 17.51 -4.45
C GLU A 86 -1.01 17.75 -5.12
N LEU A 87 -0.71 17.02 -6.19
CA LEU A 87 0.49 17.13 -7.02
C LEU A 87 0.31 18.05 -8.25
N ASP A 88 -0.81 18.76 -8.37
CA ASP A 88 -1.17 19.63 -9.52
C ASP A 88 -1.16 18.90 -10.89
N LEU A 89 -1.34 17.58 -10.87
CA LEU A 89 -1.45 16.75 -12.06
C LEU A 89 -2.89 16.76 -12.57
N ASN A 90 -3.04 16.86 -13.90
CA ASN A 90 -4.35 16.85 -14.56
C ASN A 90 -4.76 15.44 -14.96
N GLU A 91 -6.03 15.15 -14.80
CA GLU A 91 -6.64 13.89 -15.24
C GLU A 91 -6.95 13.88 -16.76
N MET A 92 -6.13 14.51 -17.58
CA MET A 92 -6.47 14.67 -19.01
C MET A 92 -6.48 13.38 -19.81
N SER A 93 -5.92 12.27 -19.32
CA SER A 93 -6.06 11.00 -20.01
C SER A 93 -7.14 10.15 -19.37
N SER A 94 -8.31 10.10 -19.99
CA SER A 94 -9.32 9.06 -19.71
C SER A 94 -8.82 7.65 -20.12
N HIS A 95 -7.59 7.53 -20.57
CA HIS A 95 -7.00 6.29 -21.08
C HIS A 95 -6.21 5.60 -19.97
N TYR A 96 -6.52 4.35 -19.79
CA TYR A 96 -5.74 3.43 -18.99
C TYR A 96 -5.34 2.23 -19.85
N LYS A 97 -4.26 1.56 -19.44
CA LYS A 97 -3.89 0.25 -19.99
C LYS A 97 -4.14 -0.81 -18.95
N GLU A 98 -4.62 -1.97 -19.39
CA GLU A 98 -4.79 -3.14 -18.52
C GLU A 98 -3.90 -4.27 -19.03
N ILE A 99 -3.08 -4.81 -18.14
CA ILE A 99 -2.16 -5.91 -18.41
C ILE A 99 -2.59 -7.10 -17.57
N LYS A 100 -2.97 -8.19 -18.20
CA LYS A 100 -3.17 -9.46 -17.50
C LYS A 100 -1.81 -10.02 -17.12
N LEU A 101 -1.59 -10.21 -15.83
CA LEU A 101 -0.30 -10.66 -15.33
C LEU A 101 -0.09 -12.16 -15.62
N VAL A 102 1.02 -12.46 -16.28
CA VAL A 102 1.49 -13.82 -16.56
C VAL A 102 2.95 -13.96 -16.21
N ASN A 103 3.35 -15.14 -15.76
CA ASN A 103 4.70 -15.42 -15.31
C ASN A 103 5.15 -16.80 -15.77
N LYS A 104 6.43 -16.95 -16.11
CA LYS A 104 7.01 -18.24 -16.55
C LYS A 104 6.90 -19.33 -15.47
N GLU A 105 6.92 -18.95 -14.20
CA GLU A 105 6.81 -19.90 -13.08
C GLU A 105 5.38 -20.43 -12.91
N TYR A 106 4.38 -19.66 -13.37
CA TYR A 106 2.94 -19.94 -13.24
C TYR A 106 2.22 -19.68 -14.56
N PRO A 107 2.55 -20.38 -15.65
CA PRO A 107 2.07 -20.04 -17.01
C PRO A 107 0.55 -20.16 -17.18
N ASP A 108 -0.08 -21.05 -16.42
CA ASP A 108 -1.52 -21.37 -16.50
C ASP A 108 -2.33 -20.76 -15.35
N GLN A 109 -1.71 -19.92 -14.51
CA GLN A 109 -2.36 -19.31 -13.34
C GLN A 109 -2.74 -17.86 -13.62
N ASP A 110 -3.88 -17.46 -13.10
CA ASP A 110 -4.29 -16.05 -13.05
C ASP A 110 -3.52 -15.35 -11.89
N LEU A 111 -2.61 -14.48 -12.26
CA LEU A 111 -1.83 -13.69 -11.29
C LEU A 111 -2.42 -12.29 -11.05
N GLY A 112 -3.58 -12.01 -11.63
CA GLY A 112 -4.25 -10.73 -11.47
C GLY A 112 -4.08 -9.77 -12.64
N ILE A 113 -4.49 -8.53 -12.42
CA ILE A 113 -4.50 -7.46 -13.42
C ILE A 113 -3.67 -6.29 -12.90
N LEU A 114 -2.84 -5.72 -13.76
CA LEU A 114 -2.16 -4.45 -13.56
C LEU A 114 -2.83 -3.40 -14.44
N ARG A 115 -3.49 -2.44 -13.81
CA ARG A 115 -4.07 -1.29 -14.48
C ARG A 115 -3.12 -0.11 -14.37
N VAL A 116 -2.78 0.51 -15.49
CA VAL A 116 -1.85 1.64 -15.53
C VAL A 116 -2.56 2.88 -16.02
N ARG A 117 -2.47 3.97 -15.26
CA ARG A 117 -3.02 5.27 -15.62
C ARG A 117 -1.89 6.27 -15.78
N ARG A 118 -1.97 7.10 -16.81
CA ARG A 118 -1.04 8.21 -17.05
C ARG A 118 -1.64 9.51 -16.57
N LEU A 119 -0.92 10.27 -15.77
CA LEU A 119 -1.29 11.57 -15.25
C LEU A 119 -0.20 12.56 -15.62
N LEU A 120 -0.60 13.73 -16.10
CA LEU A 120 0.31 14.77 -16.57
C LEU A 120 -0.06 16.09 -15.92
N ASP A 121 0.91 16.97 -15.70
CA ASP A 121 0.63 18.36 -15.36
C ASP A 121 0.11 19.14 -16.59
N LYS A 122 -0.20 20.43 -16.41
CA LYS A 122 -0.76 21.28 -17.49
C LYS A 122 0.20 21.48 -18.64
N ASP A 123 1.48 21.58 -18.34
CA ASP A 123 2.54 21.88 -19.29
C ASP A 123 3.13 20.60 -19.90
N GLN A 124 2.73 19.44 -19.39
CA GLN A 124 3.20 18.09 -19.73
C GLN A 124 4.70 17.89 -19.45
N ASP A 125 5.21 18.63 -18.47
CA ASP A 125 6.59 18.53 -18.03
C ASP A 125 6.75 17.50 -16.90
N GLU A 126 5.69 17.26 -16.11
CA GLU A 126 5.65 16.23 -15.06
C GLU A 126 4.69 15.10 -15.45
N GLU A 127 5.17 13.86 -15.31
CA GLU A 127 4.41 12.66 -15.65
C GLU A 127 4.40 11.68 -14.48
N MET A 128 3.20 11.22 -14.07
CA MET A 128 3.05 10.10 -13.16
C MET A 128 2.38 8.92 -13.87
N LEU A 129 3.04 7.76 -13.84
CA LEU A 129 2.43 6.50 -14.22
C LEU A 129 1.98 5.77 -12.95
N PHE A 130 0.67 5.64 -12.78
CA PHE A 130 0.10 4.98 -11.61
C PHE A 130 -0.32 3.55 -11.95
N TYR A 131 0.36 2.59 -11.36
CA TYR A 131 0.18 1.15 -11.53
C TYR A 131 -0.68 0.61 -10.37
N GLU A 132 -1.87 0.15 -10.68
CA GLU A 132 -2.81 -0.45 -9.72
C GLU A 132 -2.81 -1.96 -9.87
N LEU A 133 -2.28 -2.67 -8.89
CA LEU A 133 -2.25 -4.13 -8.87
C LEU A 133 -3.52 -4.69 -8.23
N THR A 134 -4.26 -5.52 -8.97
CA THR A 134 -5.38 -6.32 -8.48
C THR A 134 -4.99 -7.80 -8.44
N TRP A 135 -4.65 -8.32 -7.24
CA TRP A 135 -4.17 -9.69 -7.03
C TRP A 135 -5.22 -10.63 -6.42
N SER A 136 -6.38 -10.12 -5.98
CA SER A 136 -7.41 -10.89 -5.26
C SER A 136 -7.98 -12.08 -6.05
N SER A 137 -7.84 -12.11 -7.39
CA SER A 137 -8.21 -13.27 -8.20
C SER A 137 -7.50 -14.55 -7.79
N ILE A 138 -6.29 -14.46 -7.22
CA ILE A 138 -5.50 -15.61 -6.74
C ILE A 138 -6.19 -16.30 -5.55
N THR A 139 -6.82 -15.55 -4.66
CA THR A 139 -7.46 -16.10 -3.44
C THR A 139 -8.93 -16.43 -3.62
N ASN A 140 -9.62 -15.81 -4.58
CA ASN A 140 -11.05 -15.97 -4.82
C ASN A 140 -11.50 -17.43 -4.96
N PRO A 141 -10.82 -18.33 -5.71
CA PRO A 141 -11.24 -19.72 -5.84
C PRO A 141 -11.24 -20.49 -4.50
N GLN A 142 -10.39 -20.09 -3.55
CA GLN A 142 -10.38 -20.71 -2.22
C GLN A 142 -11.51 -20.17 -1.35
N LYS A 143 -11.84 -18.86 -1.46
CA LYS A 143 -12.95 -18.19 -0.75
C LYS A 143 -14.32 -18.71 -1.20
N GLU A 144 -14.48 -19.14 -2.45
CA GLU A 144 -15.72 -19.73 -2.97
C GLU A 144 -16.22 -20.90 -2.11
N LYS A 145 -15.32 -21.68 -1.50
CA LYS A 145 -15.67 -22.79 -0.61
C LYS A 145 -16.49 -22.35 0.60
N LEU A 146 -16.28 -21.11 1.05
CA LEU A 146 -17.00 -20.54 2.20
C LEU A 146 -18.44 -20.09 1.83
N LYS A 147 -18.72 -19.91 0.53
CA LYS A 147 -20.06 -19.56 0.05
C LYS A 147 -21.09 -20.66 0.28
N TYR A 148 -20.65 -21.90 0.48
CA TYR A 148 -21.55 -23.01 0.85
C TYR A 148 -22.37 -22.67 2.10
N ASP A 149 -21.76 -22.03 3.10
CA ASP A 149 -22.41 -21.63 4.35
C ASP A 149 -23.53 -20.55 4.17
N THR A 150 -23.54 -19.87 3.02
CA THR A 150 -24.56 -18.88 2.63
C THR A 150 -25.40 -19.35 1.45
N SER A 151 -25.18 -20.58 0.95
CA SER A 151 -25.93 -21.16 -0.15
C SER A 151 -27.33 -21.60 0.28
N GLY A 152 -28.23 -21.77 -0.69
CA GLY A 152 -29.56 -22.34 -0.45
C GLY A 152 -29.55 -23.78 0.04
N GLU A 153 -28.42 -24.49 -0.10
CA GLU A 153 -28.23 -25.86 0.39
C GLU A 153 -28.04 -25.93 1.90
N TYR A 154 -27.46 -24.87 2.49
CA TYR A 154 -27.25 -24.75 3.93
C TYR A 154 -28.16 -23.63 4.45
N SER A 155 -29.42 -23.91 4.70
CA SER A 155 -30.43 -22.93 5.04
C SER A 155 -30.75 -22.90 6.54
N PHE A 156 -29.86 -22.38 7.35
CA PHE A 156 -30.18 -22.00 8.73
C PHE A 156 -30.50 -20.51 8.79
N ARG A 157 -31.57 -20.17 9.54
CA ARG A 157 -31.94 -18.77 9.76
C ARG A 157 -30.86 -18.07 10.56
N ARG A 158 -30.33 -17.01 10.00
CA ARG A 158 -29.31 -16.16 10.63
C ARG A 158 -29.88 -14.77 10.88
N ALA A 159 -29.46 -14.10 11.97
CA ALA A 159 -29.78 -12.70 12.17
C ALA A 159 -29.15 -11.85 11.06
N GLU A 160 -29.86 -10.83 10.59
CA GLU A 160 -29.45 -10.01 9.42
C GLU A 160 -28.05 -9.42 9.57
N VAL A 161 -27.74 -8.85 10.75
CA VAL A 161 -26.41 -8.31 11.03
C VAL A 161 -25.33 -9.38 10.97
N ASN A 162 -25.58 -10.55 11.57
CA ASN A 162 -24.64 -11.65 11.52
C ASN A 162 -24.47 -12.18 10.09
N GLN A 163 -25.50 -12.10 9.26
CA GLN A 163 -25.39 -12.44 7.84
C GLN A 163 -24.44 -11.47 7.11
N MET A 164 -24.59 -10.17 7.32
CA MET A 164 -23.72 -9.15 6.71
C MET A 164 -22.27 -9.31 7.17
N LEU A 165 -22.06 -9.46 8.48
CA LEU A 165 -20.71 -9.69 9.05
C LEU A 165 -20.10 -10.99 8.53
N LYS A 166 -20.90 -12.03 8.32
CA LYS A 166 -20.43 -13.31 7.78
C LYS A 166 -19.98 -13.18 6.32
N VAL A 167 -20.75 -12.47 5.49
CA VAL A 167 -20.36 -12.20 4.10
C VAL A 167 -19.05 -11.41 4.03
N PHE A 168 -18.95 -10.34 4.81
CA PHE A 168 -17.73 -9.54 4.91
C PHE A 168 -16.54 -10.39 5.40
N SER A 169 -16.72 -11.15 6.48
CA SER A 169 -15.67 -12.02 7.02
C SER A 169 -15.24 -13.11 6.05
N ASN A 170 -16.17 -13.69 5.29
CA ASN A 170 -15.84 -14.72 4.29
C ASN A 170 -15.01 -14.16 3.12
N ASP A 171 -15.14 -12.87 2.82
CA ASP A 171 -14.37 -12.21 1.77
C ASP A 171 -12.97 -11.77 2.25
N THR A 172 -12.85 -11.28 3.48
CA THR A 172 -11.63 -10.62 3.97
C THR A 172 -10.75 -11.50 4.84
N SER A 173 -11.33 -12.24 5.79
CA SER A 173 -10.56 -13.00 6.80
C SER A 173 -9.74 -14.17 6.23
N PRO A 174 -10.12 -14.82 5.11
CA PRO A 174 -9.31 -15.90 4.55
C PRO A 174 -8.00 -15.42 3.93
N ASP A 175 -7.93 -14.19 3.41
CA ASP A 175 -6.76 -13.72 2.66
C ASP A 175 -5.44 -13.80 3.45
N PRO A 176 -5.34 -13.36 4.71
CA PRO A 176 -4.13 -13.55 5.50
C PRO A 176 -3.79 -15.03 5.72
N MET A 177 -4.81 -15.90 5.90
CA MET A 177 -4.59 -17.33 6.09
C MET A 177 -4.11 -18.01 4.80
N ILE A 178 -4.67 -17.61 3.66
CA ILE A 178 -4.25 -18.09 2.33
C ILE A 178 -2.84 -17.61 2.03
N TYR A 179 -2.52 -16.34 2.38
CA TYR A 179 -1.19 -15.77 2.22
C TYR A 179 -0.11 -16.53 3.03
N LEU A 180 -0.45 -17.08 4.19
CA LEU A 180 0.48 -17.91 4.98
C LEU A 180 0.74 -19.30 4.36
N GLY A 181 -0.03 -19.73 3.37
CA GLY A 181 0.19 -20.97 2.64
C GLY A 181 1.28 -20.78 1.57
N GLU A 182 2.34 -21.58 1.61
CA GLU A 182 3.53 -21.46 0.76
C GLU A 182 3.22 -21.24 -0.73
N HIS A 183 2.39 -22.12 -1.32
CA HIS A 183 2.03 -22.00 -2.74
C HIS A 183 1.25 -20.72 -3.08
N SER A 184 0.30 -20.32 -2.23
CA SER A 184 -0.49 -19.11 -2.45
C SER A 184 0.34 -17.85 -2.24
N GLN A 185 1.24 -17.87 -1.26
CA GLN A 185 2.21 -16.80 -1.03
C GLN A 185 3.09 -16.60 -2.27
N ASP A 186 3.66 -17.69 -2.79
CA ASP A 186 4.53 -17.64 -3.98
C ASP A 186 3.81 -17.04 -5.20
N MET A 187 2.53 -17.41 -5.42
CA MET A 187 1.71 -16.84 -6.49
C MET A 187 1.45 -15.33 -6.29
N ILE A 188 1.10 -14.91 -5.06
CA ILE A 188 0.88 -13.49 -4.76
C ILE A 188 2.18 -12.69 -4.91
N LEU A 189 3.30 -13.25 -4.45
CA LEU A 189 4.61 -12.63 -4.66
C LEU A 189 5.04 -12.63 -6.14
N ALA A 190 4.66 -13.64 -6.93
CA ALA A 190 4.87 -13.63 -8.37
C ALA A 190 4.03 -12.54 -9.06
N SER A 191 2.78 -12.35 -8.63
CA SER A 191 1.93 -11.23 -9.05
C SER A 191 2.61 -9.88 -8.81
N PHE A 192 3.06 -9.64 -7.56
CA PHE A 192 3.78 -8.42 -7.21
C PHE A 192 5.06 -8.24 -8.04
N ARG A 193 5.91 -9.27 -8.14
CA ARG A 193 7.16 -9.18 -8.93
C ARG A 193 6.90 -8.88 -10.41
N THR A 194 5.85 -9.46 -10.97
CA THR A 194 5.47 -9.21 -12.37
C THR A 194 4.96 -7.78 -12.56
N ALA A 195 4.13 -7.28 -11.64
CA ALA A 195 3.67 -5.90 -11.66
C ALA A 195 4.84 -4.91 -11.51
N PHE A 196 5.75 -5.20 -10.58
CA PHE A 196 6.96 -4.42 -10.36
C PHE A 196 7.88 -4.42 -11.59
N CYS A 197 8.05 -5.57 -12.25
CA CYS A 197 8.80 -5.67 -13.51
C CYS A 197 8.21 -4.75 -14.59
N TRP A 198 6.89 -4.73 -14.77
CA TRP A 198 6.23 -3.84 -15.72
C TRP A 198 6.44 -2.37 -15.38
N MET A 199 6.40 -2.02 -14.09
CA MET A 199 6.64 -0.66 -13.64
C MET A 199 8.05 -0.17 -13.97
N ILE A 200 9.07 -0.97 -13.67
CA ILE A 200 10.48 -0.55 -13.82
C ILE A 200 11.03 -0.79 -15.25
N GLY A 201 10.34 -1.60 -16.06
CA GLY A 201 10.86 -2.07 -17.34
C GLY A 201 10.32 -1.36 -18.57
N ARG A 202 9.28 -0.53 -18.43
CA ARG A 202 8.61 0.08 -19.60
C ARG A 202 8.14 1.49 -19.32
N ASP A 203 8.26 2.34 -20.34
CA ASP A 203 7.56 3.63 -20.42
C ASP A 203 6.09 3.43 -20.84
N TRP A 204 5.33 4.52 -20.84
CA TRP A 204 3.91 4.48 -21.21
C TRP A 204 3.66 3.89 -22.60
N ASP A 205 4.45 4.27 -23.58
CA ASP A 205 4.20 3.89 -24.97
C ASP A 205 4.52 2.42 -25.24
N ALA A 206 5.54 1.89 -24.56
CA ALA A 206 5.96 0.51 -24.63
C ALA A 206 5.14 -0.47 -23.76
N LEU A 207 4.29 0.05 -22.85
CA LEU A 207 3.38 -0.81 -22.08
C LEU A 207 2.33 -1.45 -22.99
N PRO A 208 2.13 -2.78 -22.90
CA PRO A 208 1.05 -3.45 -23.62
C PRO A 208 -0.32 -3.04 -23.11
N ASN A 209 -1.35 -3.23 -23.92
CA ASN A 209 -2.73 -3.06 -23.52
C ASN A 209 -3.53 -4.31 -23.91
N GLU A 210 -4.33 -4.82 -22.96
CA GLU A 210 -5.17 -6.03 -23.12
C GLU A 210 -4.39 -7.27 -23.58
N SER A 211 -3.08 -7.34 -23.30
CA SER A 211 -2.21 -8.42 -23.70
C SER A 211 -1.81 -9.34 -22.56
N GLN A 212 -1.31 -10.51 -22.90
CA GLN A 212 -0.77 -11.53 -21.99
C GLN A 212 0.72 -11.75 -22.29
N GLU A 213 1.52 -10.70 -22.13
CA GLU A 213 2.95 -10.75 -22.37
C GLU A 213 3.70 -10.99 -21.06
N ILE A 214 4.82 -11.72 -21.15
CA ILE A 214 5.72 -11.91 -20.03
C ILE A 214 6.63 -10.69 -19.94
N CYS A 215 6.65 -10.03 -18.78
CA CYS A 215 7.57 -8.95 -18.54
C CYS A 215 9.03 -9.44 -18.58
N THR A 216 9.86 -8.73 -19.32
CA THR A 216 11.31 -8.93 -19.39
C THR A 216 12.01 -7.57 -19.30
N LEU A 217 13.12 -7.51 -18.59
CA LEU A 217 14.00 -6.35 -18.60
C LEU A 217 14.94 -6.46 -19.79
N ASP A 218 14.96 -5.46 -20.63
CA ASP A 218 15.78 -5.38 -21.84
C ASP A 218 16.68 -4.13 -21.81
N GLN A 219 17.38 -3.86 -22.90
CA GLN A 219 18.29 -2.72 -22.99
C GLN A 219 17.56 -1.37 -22.84
N ALA A 220 16.32 -1.25 -23.31
CA ALA A 220 15.53 -0.03 -23.13
C ALA A 220 15.24 0.25 -21.64
N ALA A 221 14.95 -0.79 -20.84
CA ALA A 221 14.77 -0.65 -19.41
C ALA A 221 16.03 -0.10 -18.71
N VAL A 222 17.22 -0.52 -19.14
CA VAL A 222 18.49 0.02 -18.62
C VAL A 222 18.66 1.50 -18.96
N GLU A 223 18.34 1.87 -20.21
CA GLU A 223 18.52 3.25 -20.70
C GLU A 223 17.59 4.25 -20.01
N HIS A 224 16.36 3.87 -19.68
CA HIS A 224 15.39 4.75 -19.02
C HIS A 224 15.52 4.79 -17.49
N LEU A 225 16.00 3.72 -16.88
CA LEU A 225 16.06 3.60 -15.42
C LEU A 225 16.72 4.79 -14.69
N PRO A 226 17.83 5.39 -15.17
CA PRO A 226 18.45 6.52 -14.47
C PRO A 226 17.53 7.72 -14.29
N ASP A 227 16.65 7.98 -15.26
CA ASP A 227 15.80 9.17 -15.36
C ASP A 227 14.41 8.97 -14.70
N GLU A 228 14.15 7.82 -14.09
CA GLU A 228 12.86 7.48 -13.50
C GLU A 228 12.96 7.37 -11.99
N ASP A 229 11.95 7.86 -11.26
CA ASP A 229 11.78 7.59 -9.83
C ASP A 229 10.56 6.68 -9.57
N PHE A 230 10.59 6.01 -8.41
CA PHE A 230 9.62 4.97 -8.07
C PHE A 230 9.10 5.17 -6.67
N ALA A 231 7.81 4.91 -6.47
CA ALA A 231 7.19 4.85 -5.16
C ALA A 231 6.25 3.65 -5.07
N ILE A 232 6.03 3.12 -3.88
CA ILE A 232 5.06 2.06 -3.63
C ILE A 232 4.06 2.53 -2.57
N VAL A 233 2.78 2.38 -2.86
CA VAL A 233 1.68 2.62 -1.93
C VAL A 233 0.99 1.29 -1.64
N SER A 234 0.68 1.02 -0.40
CA SER A 234 -0.05 -0.20 -0.05
C SER A 234 -1.09 0.05 1.04
N HIS A 235 -2.06 -0.83 1.12
CA HIS A 235 -3.08 -0.81 2.17
C HIS A 235 -3.17 -2.16 2.87
N SER A 236 -3.23 -2.17 4.21
CA SER A 236 -3.53 -3.35 5.02
C SER A 236 -2.54 -4.52 4.74
N LEU A 237 -3.02 -5.72 4.37
CA LEU A 237 -2.19 -6.88 3.98
C LEU A 237 -1.20 -6.54 2.86
N GLY A 238 -1.52 -5.57 1.99
CA GLY A 238 -0.61 -5.08 0.96
C GLY A 238 0.74 -4.63 1.51
N SER A 239 0.81 -4.12 2.76
CA SER A 239 2.06 -3.75 3.41
C SER A 239 3.02 -4.94 3.53
N ARG A 240 2.48 -6.11 3.89
CA ARG A 240 3.26 -7.34 3.97
C ARG A 240 3.67 -7.86 2.59
N ILE A 241 2.76 -7.82 1.61
CA ILE A 241 3.05 -8.25 0.24
C ILE A 241 4.18 -7.42 -0.37
N VAL A 242 4.21 -6.11 -0.14
CA VAL A 242 5.29 -5.23 -0.60
C VAL A 242 6.64 -5.62 0.01
N ILE A 243 6.71 -5.77 1.32
CA ILE A 243 7.97 -6.12 2.00
C ILE A 243 8.46 -7.50 1.59
N ASP A 244 7.61 -8.52 1.57
CA ASP A 244 8.00 -9.87 1.14
C ASP A 244 8.33 -9.92 -0.35
N GLY A 245 7.63 -9.14 -1.17
CA GLY A 245 7.90 -9.00 -2.60
C GLY A 245 9.28 -8.41 -2.87
N MET A 246 9.62 -7.32 -2.21
CA MET A 246 10.94 -6.69 -2.34
C MET A 246 12.07 -7.58 -1.79
N LYS A 247 11.86 -8.25 -0.65
CA LYS A 247 12.77 -9.28 -0.14
C LYS A 247 12.98 -10.41 -1.16
N SER A 248 11.91 -10.87 -1.80
CA SER A 248 11.99 -11.89 -2.85
C SER A 248 12.80 -11.41 -4.07
N ILE A 249 12.64 -10.15 -4.46
CA ILE A 249 13.46 -9.53 -5.53
C ILE A 249 14.93 -9.48 -5.10
N ALA A 250 15.23 -8.99 -3.89
CA ALA A 250 16.58 -8.93 -3.36
C ALA A 250 17.29 -10.30 -3.40
N SER A 251 16.60 -11.36 -2.95
CA SER A 251 17.14 -12.72 -2.97
C SER A 251 17.39 -13.25 -4.40
N ARG A 252 16.55 -12.87 -5.36
CA ARG A 252 16.72 -13.25 -6.78
C ARG A 252 17.90 -12.51 -7.42
N VAL A 253 18.04 -11.21 -7.12
CA VAL A 253 19.18 -10.40 -7.60
C VAL A 253 20.48 -10.96 -7.08
N SER A 254 20.61 -11.28 -5.77
CA SER A 254 21.82 -11.89 -5.22
C SER A 254 22.17 -13.21 -5.90
N LYS A 255 21.20 -14.10 -6.10
CA LYS A 255 21.41 -15.38 -6.81
C LYS A 255 21.81 -15.18 -8.26
N ALA A 256 21.28 -14.19 -8.95
CA ALA A 256 21.65 -13.87 -10.33
C ALA A 256 23.11 -13.38 -10.38
N GLN A 257 23.53 -12.51 -9.45
CA GLN A 257 24.91 -12.05 -9.35
C GLN A 257 25.89 -13.17 -9.10
N GLU A 258 25.58 -14.12 -8.20
CA GLU A 258 26.40 -15.31 -7.93
C GLU A 258 26.48 -16.25 -9.15
N GLY A 259 25.40 -16.38 -9.91
CA GLY A 259 25.28 -17.23 -11.09
C GLY A 259 25.93 -16.69 -12.37
N GLY A 260 26.40 -15.45 -12.35
CA GLY A 260 26.97 -14.76 -13.52
C GLY A 260 25.89 -14.16 -14.41
N SER A 261 25.37 -13.00 -14.04
CA SER A 261 24.35 -12.23 -14.79
C SER A 261 24.86 -11.80 -16.18
N SER A 262 23.94 -11.61 -17.11
CA SER A 262 24.25 -10.97 -18.40
C SER A 262 24.75 -9.53 -18.19
N PHE A 263 25.38 -8.95 -19.21
CA PHE A 263 25.84 -7.56 -19.16
C PHE A 263 24.68 -6.60 -18.87
N THR A 264 23.56 -6.77 -19.56
CA THR A 264 22.33 -5.96 -19.39
C THR A 264 21.77 -6.06 -17.98
N GLU A 265 21.69 -7.29 -17.41
CA GLU A 265 21.23 -7.49 -16.02
C GLU A 265 22.18 -6.83 -15.01
N THR A 266 23.47 -6.95 -15.20
CA THR A 266 24.47 -6.34 -14.32
C THR A 266 24.39 -4.82 -14.33
N GLU A 267 24.22 -4.22 -15.49
CA GLU A 267 24.07 -2.78 -15.66
C GLU A 267 22.78 -2.26 -15.04
N PHE A 268 21.66 -2.96 -15.29
CA PHE A 268 20.36 -2.66 -14.66
C PHE A 268 20.47 -2.71 -13.13
N ILE A 269 21.02 -3.79 -12.55
CA ILE A 269 21.15 -3.95 -11.10
C ILE A 269 21.97 -2.80 -10.51
N ARG A 270 23.11 -2.44 -11.14
CA ARG A 270 23.96 -1.34 -10.68
C ARG A 270 23.25 0.02 -10.64
N ASP A 271 22.39 0.30 -11.61
CA ASP A 271 21.65 1.55 -11.66
C ASP A 271 20.44 1.51 -10.71
N PHE A 272 19.80 0.35 -10.56
CA PHE A 272 18.73 0.14 -9.59
C PHE A 272 19.22 0.30 -8.14
N GLN A 273 20.45 -0.12 -7.83
CA GLN A 273 21.10 0.07 -6.53
C GLN A 273 21.29 1.55 -6.13
N LYS A 274 21.15 2.47 -7.06
CA LYS A 274 21.22 3.93 -6.78
C LYS A 274 19.83 4.52 -6.45
N LYS A 275 18.76 3.77 -6.69
CA LYS A 275 17.39 4.26 -6.51
C LYS A 275 17.00 4.38 -5.05
N ARG A 276 16.17 5.37 -4.77
CA ARG A 276 15.51 5.58 -3.48
C ARG A 276 14.02 5.37 -3.69
N ILE A 277 13.43 4.42 -2.98
CA ILE A 277 12.05 4.03 -3.21
C ILE A 277 11.26 4.19 -1.90
N PRO A 278 10.40 5.22 -1.75
CA PRO A 278 9.51 5.33 -0.61
C PRO A 278 8.40 4.29 -0.67
N PHE A 279 8.08 3.69 0.49
CA PHE A 279 6.95 2.80 0.70
C PHE A 279 5.97 3.47 1.64
N TYR A 280 4.80 3.83 1.15
CA TYR A 280 3.70 4.39 1.92
C TYR A 280 2.74 3.28 2.32
N LEU A 281 2.76 2.88 3.59
CA LEU A 281 2.01 1.74 4.11
C LEU A 281 0.77 2.23 4.86
N MET A 282 -0.37 2.37 4.19
CA MET A 282 -1.64 2.76 4.79
C MET A 282 -2.25 1.60 5.57
N SER A 283 -2.78 1.86 6.77
CA SER A 283 -3.22 0.81 7.69
C SER A 283 -2.15 -0.27 7.87
N ASN A 284 -0.95 0.16 8.27
CA ASN A 284 0.22 -0.72 8.34
C ASN A 284 0.02 -1.91 9.25
N GLN A 285 0.17 -3.12 8.73
CA GLN A 285 -0.01 -4.38 9.46
C GLN A 285 1.30 -5.15 9.71
N LEU A 286 2.45 -4.60 9.36
CA LEU A 286 3.71 -5.34 9.45
C LEU A 286 3.96 -5.98 10.81
N PRO A 287 3.81 -5.28 11.97
CA PRO A 287 4.06 -5.90 13.27
C PRO A 287 3.11 -7.06 13.58
N LEU A 288 1.86 -6.99 13.13
CA LEU A 288 0.88 -8.07 13.31
C LEU A 288 1.19 -9.28 12.43
N LEU A 289 1.45 -9.04 11.16
CA LEU A 289 1.66 -10.09 10.15
C LEU A 289 3.07 -10.73 10.24
N GLU A 290 3.97 -10.13 11.01
CA GLU A 290 5.28 -10.70 11.32
C GLU A 290 5.23 -11.77 12.42
N MET A 291 4.13 -11.85 13.19
CA MET A 291 3.98 -12.84 14.24
C MET A 291 4.02 -14.25 13.65
N GLY A 292 5.03 -15.02 14.03
CA GLY A 292 5.25 -16.38 13.51
C GLY A 292 5.92 -16.48 12.14
N ALA A 293 6.24 -15.36 11.50
CA ALA A 293 6.99 -15.36 10.26
C ALA A 293 8.49 -15.65 10.50
N VAL A 294 9.12 -16.28 9.52
CA VAL A 294 10.56 -16.53 9.54
C VAL A 294 11.28 -15.24 9.17
N ALA A 295 12.25 -14.84 10.00
CA ALA A 295 13.08 -13.68 9.69
C ALA A 295 13.79 -13.84 8.34
N PRO A 296 14.07 -12.76 7.60
CA PRO A 296 14.88 -12.81 6.41
C PRO A 296 16.26 -13.42 6.66
N GLU A 297 16.88 -13.97 5.61
CA GLU A 297 18.24 -14.52 5.70
C GLU A 297 19.28 -13.45 6.02
N VAL A 298 19.09 -12.22 5.50
CA VAL A 298 19.97 -11.08 5.68
C VAL A 298 19.31 -10.06 6.59
N VAL A 299 19.58 -10.14 7.89
CA VAL A 299 19.08 -9.21 8.93
C VAL A 299 20.21 -8.74 9.84
N ASN A 300 20.02 -7.63 10.53
CA ASN A 300 21.00 -7.01 11.44
C ASN A 300 22.34 -6.63 10.76
N GLN A 301 22.35 -6.41 9.45
CA GLN A 301 23.53 -6.08 8.66
C GLN A 301 23.36 -4.74 7.93
N HIS A 302 22.57 -3.83 8.49
CA HIS A 302 22.24 -2.56 7.83
C HIS A 302 23.50 -1.78 7.44
N ASN A 303 24.45 -1.64 8.34
CA ASN A 303 25.66 -0.87 8.07
C ASN A 303 26.53 -1.52 6.98
N GLU A 304 26.56 -2.86 6.92
CA GLU A 304 27.34 -3.60 5.94
C GLU A 304 26.80 -3.42 4.51
N TYR A 305 25.47 -3.32 4.36
CA TYR A 305 24.81 -3.16 3.05
C TYR A 305 24.58 -1.71 2.67
N CYS A 306 24.35 -0.80 3.63
CA CYS A 306 23.76 0.51 3.35
C CYS A 306 24.71 1.68 3.53
N GLU A 307 25.81 1.49 4.29
CA GLU A 307 26.82 2.53 4.46
C GLU A 307 27.93 2.42 3.41
N PRO A 308 28.37 3.56 2.83
CA PRO A 308 29.51 3.55 1.93
C PRO A 308 30.76 2.97 2.61
N GLY A 309 31.31 1.91 2.04
CA GLY A 309 32.44 1.17 2.61
C GLY A 309 32.05 -0.06 3.44
N GLY A 310 30.78 -0.35 3.59
CA GLY A 310 30.31 -1.63 4.13
C GLY A 310 30.75 -2.80 3.26
N GLU A 311 30.96 -3.97 3.86
CA GLU A 311 31.49 -5.16 3.19
C GLU A 311 30.62 -5.62 2.02
N HIS A 312 29.28 -5.44 2.13
CA HIS A 312 28.28 -5.86 1.15
C HIS A 312 27.59 -4.67 0.48
N TYR A 313 28.20 -3.48 0.48
CA TYR A 313 27.59 -2.27 -0.05
C TYR A 313 27.13 -2.40 -1.50
N ASP A 314 27.86 -3.14 -2.34
CA ASP A 314 27.53 -3.38 -3.74
C ASP A 314 26.54 -4.53 -3.96
N GLU A 315 26.08 -5.17 -2.88
CA GLU A 315 25.06 -6.23 -2.92
C GLU A 315 23.68 -5.76 -2.44
N ARG A 316 23.53 -4.48 -2.05
CA ARG A 316 22.22 -3.93 -1.68
C ARG A 316 21.28 -3.91 -2.88
N LEU A 317 19.99 -3.98 -2.63
CA LEU A 317 18.99 -3.91 -3.72
C LEU A 317 18.79 -2.46 -4.19
N VAL A 318 18.67 -1.52 -3.26
CA VAL A 318 18.43 -0.10 -3.50
C VAL A 318 19.30 0.77 -2.60
N ALA A 319 19.49 2.03 -2.93
CA ALA A 319 20.25 2.96 -2.09
C ALA A 319 19.55 3.23 -0.76
N LYS A 320 18.19 3.29 -0.78
CA LYS A 320 17.38 3.58 0.40
C LYS A 320 15.92 3.21 0.16
N THR A 321 15.30 2.61 1.16
CA THR A 321 13.84 2.46 1.26
C THR A 321 13.33 3.29 2.43
N SER A 322 12.59 4.37 2.16
CA SER A 322 11.88 5.11 3.20
C SER A 322 10.53 4.47 3.45
N ILE A 323 10.34 3.82 4.59
CA ILE A 323 9.08 3.19 4.99
C ILE A 323 8.29 4.20 5.82
N ILE A 324 7.22 4.73 5.23
CA ILE A 324 6.29 5.66 5.85
C ILE A 324 5.04 4.87 6.25
N ALA A 325 4.92 4.54 7.54
CA ALA A 325 3.90 3.65 8.06
C ALA A 325 2.77 4.44 8.74
N PHE A 326 1.59 4.43 8.13
CA PHE A 326 0.39 5.06 8.66
C PHE A 326 -0.41 4.08 9.53
N SER A 327 -0.80 4.51 10.72
CA SER A 327 -1.66 3.76 11.64
C SER A 327 -2.66 4.67 12.32
N ASP A 328 -3.94 4.25 12.41
CA ASP A 328 -4.96 4.90 13.23
C ASP A 328 -5.08 4.13 14.57
N PRO A 329 -5.00 4.79 15.73
CA PRO A 329 -5.16 4.12 17.03
C PRO A 329 -6.50 3.40 17.21
N ASN A 330 -7.51 3.73 16.41
CA ASN A 330 -8.82 3.08 16.44
C ASN A 330 -8.98 1.98 15.38
N ASP A 331 -8.00 1.82 14.51
CA ASP A 331 -7.92 0.69 13.60
C ASP A 331 -7.41 -0.54 14.36
N LEU A 332 -8.24 -1.58 14.44
CA LEU A 332 -7.93 -2.79 15.20
C LEU A 332 -6.81 -3.63 14.57
N LEU A 333 -6.40 -3.33 13.36
CA LEU A 333 -5.45 -4.13 12.59
C LEU A 333 -4.17 -3.38 12.23
N SER A 334 -4.10 -2.05 12.42
CA SER A 334 -2.90 -1.27 12.11
C SER A 334 -2.04 -1.01 13.34
N TYR A 335 -0.73 -0.96 13.12
CA TYR A 335 0.27 -0.82 14.18
C TYR A 335 1.43 0.06 13.74
N ALA A 336 1.92 0.90 14.65
CA ALA A 336 3.21 1.55 14.45
C ALA A 336 4.34 0.51 14.48
N ILE A 337 5.37 0.74 13.68
CA ILE A 337 6.52 -0.18 13.57
C ILE A 337 7.50 0.13 14.71
N PRO A 338 7.86 -0.86 15.57
CA PRO A 338 8.86 -0.66 16.61
C PRO A 338 10.24 -0.28 16.02
N GLN A 339 11.02 0.56 16.72
CA GLN A 339 12.32 1.05 16.25
C GLN A 339 13.28 -0.07 15.82
N GLN A 340 13.34 -1.16 16.57
CA GLN A 340 14.24 -2.28 16.27
C GLN A 340 13.74 -3.20 15.16
N PHE A 341 12.50 -3.01 14.70
CA PHE A 341 11.87 -3.87 13.70
C PHE A 341 12.66 -3.87 12.38
N GLY A 342 13.10 -2.71 11.93
CA GLY A 342 13.88 -2.58 10.70
C GLY A 342 15.12 -3.48 10.69
N GLN A 343 15.88 -3.45 11.76
CA GLN A 343 17.10 -4.26 11.88
C GLN A 343 16.80 -5.76 12.04
N GLN A 344 15.78 -6.12 12.80
CA GLN A 344 15.52 -7.51 13.19
C GLN A 344 14.63 -8.28 12.23
N ARG A 345 13.81 -7.59 11.42
CA ARG A 345 12.71 -8.18 10.66
C ARG A 345 12.67 -7.78 9.19
N LEU A 346 13.41 -6.75 8.79
CA LEU A 346 13.52 -6.37 7.38
C LEU A 346 14.84 -6.87 6.80
N ASP A 347 14.80 -7.19 5.52
CA ASP A 347 16.00 -7.57 4.76
C ASP A 347 16.96 -6.37 4.67
N SER A 348 18.20 -6.53 5.14
CA SER A 348 19.17 -5.45 5.22
C SER A 348 19.53 -4.86 3.84
N ARG A 349 19.36 -5.65 2.77
CA ARG A 349 19.59 -5.19 1.38
C ARG A 349 18.62 -4.11 0.91
N LEU A 350 17.51 -3.92 1.63
CA LEU A 350 16.51 -2.88 1.34
C LEU A 350 16.92 -1.50 1.86
N CYS A 351 17.92 -1.40 2.72
CA CYS A 351 18.37 -0.15 3.34
C CYS A 351 17.20 0.67 3.91
N ALA A 352 16.38 0.01 4.73
CA ALA A 352 15.13 0.57 5.21
C ALA A 352 15.33 1.57 6.34
N GLU A 353 14.69 2.74 6.21
CA GLU A 353 14.48 3.73 7.29
C GLU A 353 12.98 3.87 7.53
N ILE A 354 12.57 3.95 8.82
CA ILE A 354 11.17 3.91 9.22
C ILE A 354 10.74 5.25 9.80
N THR A 355 9.63 5.78 9.29
CA THR A 355 8.88 6.91 9.88
C THR A 355 7.47 6.44 10.17
N ASN A 356 7.05 6.53 11.43
CA ASN A 356 5.70 6.20 11.84
C ASN A 356 4.80 7.44 11.82
N ILE A 357 3.61 7.29 11.26
CA ILE A 357 2.57 8.32 11.25
C ILE A 357 1.35 7.77 11.97
N ASN A 358 1.10 8.28 13.16
CA ASN A 358 -0.04 7.95 13.97
C ASN A 358 -1.14 8.99 13.71
N ILE A 359 -2.19 8.60 13.01
CA ILE A 359 -3.18 9.52 12.47
C ILE A 359 -4.61 9.00 12.64
N ASN A 360 -5.47 9.76 13.32
CA ASN A 360 -6.88 9.42 13.42
C ASN A 360 -7.61 9.76 12.12
N VAL A 361 -7.82 8.77 11.24
CA VAL A 361 -8.62 8.95 10.02
C VAL A 361 -10.12 8.87 10.31
N ALA A 362 -10.52 8.04 11.30
CA ALA A 362 -11.89 7.99 11.79
C ALA A 362 -12.18 9.10 12.81
N HIS A 363 -13.38 9.70 12.71
CA HIS A 363 -13.85 10.62 13.72
C HIS A 363 -14.20 9.91 15.02
N VAL A 364 -13.74 10.47 16.13
CA VAL A 364 -14.12 10.03 17.47
C VAL A 364 -15.36 10.78 17.92
N ILE A 365 -16.42 10.06 18.26
CA ILE A 365 -17.69 10.63 18.74
C ILE A 365 -17.91 10.21 20.18
N ASP A 366 -18.49 11.11 20.99
CA ASP A 366 -18.96 10.77 22.34
C ASP A 366 -20.44 10.43 22.27
N LEU A 367 -20.74 9.13 22.46
CA LEU A 367 -22.11 8.63 22.45
C LEU A 367 -22.76 8.91 23.80
N PHE A 368 -23.44 10.05 23.93
CA PHE A 368 -24.26 10.42 25.12
C PHE A 368 -23.49 10.44 26.45
N GLY A 369 -22.20 10.76 26.43
CA GLY A 369 -21.35 10.75 27.63
C GLY A 369 -21.04 9.34 28.16
N MET A 370 -21.30 8.30 27.38
CA MET A 370 -21.01 6.91 27.75
C MET A 370 -19.61 6.44 27.32
N GLY A 371 -18.82 7.33 26.72
CA GLY A 371 -17.46 7.07 26.27
C GLY A 371 -17.27 7.38 24.79
N LYS A 372 -16.02 7.59 24.43
CA LYS A 372 -15.61 7.88 23.05
C LYS A 372 -15.63 6.62 22.21
N PHE A 373 -16.14 6.74 20.98
CA PHE A 373 -16.21 5.67 20.00
C PHE A 373 -15.72 6.17 18.64
N ALA A 374 -14.94 5.37 17.96
CA ALA A 374 -14.61 5.55 16.53
C ALA A 374 -15.04 4.30 15.77
N ASN A 375 -15.49 4.46 14.53
CA ASN A 375 -15.85 3.32 13.69
C ASN A 375 -14.56 2.60 13.25
N PRO A 376 -14.31 1.34 13.69
CA PRO A 376 -13.06 0.64 13.37
C PRO A 376 -12.93 0.32 11.87
N LEU A 377 -14.03 0.17 11.13
CA LEU A 377 -13.98 -0.02 9.68
C LEU A 377 -13.51 1.27 8.99
N THR A 378 -14.06 2.43 9.37
CA THR A 378 -13.60 3.72 8.84
C THR A 378 -12.14 3.98 9.23
N ALA A 379 -11.74 3.64 10.46
CA ALA A 379 -10.36 3.73 10.90
C ALA A 379 -9.41 2.85 10.06
N HIS A 380 -9.90 1.70 9.56
CA HIS A 380 -9.12 0.79 8.71
C HIS A 380 -9.06 1.22 7.24
N THR A 381 -10.15 1.78 6.69
CA THR A 381 -10.28 2.04 5.26
C THR A 381 -10.18 3.51 4.86
N GLY A 382 -10.19 4.45 5.80
CA GLY A 382 -10.32 5.88 5.51
C GLY A 382 -9.03 6.60 5.12
N TYR A 383 -7.88 5.92 5.06
CA TYR A 383 -6.58 6.55 4.77
C TYR A 383 -6.51 7.17 3.38
N ASP A 384 -7.05 6.50 2.37
CA ASP A 384 -7.08 6.94 0.97
C ASP A 384 -7.92 8.19 0.72
N SER A 385 -8.80 8.50 1.66
CA SER A 385 -9.72 9.64 1.61
C SER A 385 -9.35 10.77 2.59
N ASP A 386 -8.42 10.57 3.51
CA ASP A 386 -7.97 11.61 4.46
C ASP A 386 -6.97 12.55 3.79
N ASP A 387 -7.32 13.84 3.73
CA ASP A 387 -6.52 14.86 3.05
C ASP A 387 -5.12 15.03 3.67
N ARG A 388 -4.93 14.74 4.96
CA ARG A 388 -3.61 14.79 5.62
C ARG A 388 -2.73 13.61 5.19
N VAL A 389 -3.32 12.42 5.02
CA VAL A 389 -2.61 11.23 4.52
C VAL A 389 -2.17 11.47 3.07
N VAL A 390 -3.08 11.94 2.22
CA VAL A 390 -2.77 12.25 0.82
C VAL A 390 -1.69 13.33 0.72
N ALA A 391 -1.81 14.41 1.52
CA ALA A 391 -0.83 15.48 1.55
C ALA A 391 0.55 15.03 2.04
N LEU A 392 0.61 14.12 3.02
CA LEU A 392 1.89 13.53 3.48
C LEU A 392 2.52 12.65 2.40
N ILE A 393 1.73 11.87 1.67
CA ILE A 393 2.21 11.05 0.55
C ILE A 393 2.71 11.95 -0.59
N ALA A 394 1.96 12.99 -0.93
CA ALA A 394 2.31 13.92 -2.00
C ALA A 394 3.52 14.79 -1.64
N ASN A 395 3.48 15.46 -0.49
CA ASN A 395 4.37 16.59 -0.17
C ASN A 395 5.32 16.33 1.00
N GLY A 396 5.17 15.20 1.71
CA GLY A 396 6.04 14.82 2.82
C GLY A 396 5.97 15.72 4.04
N ILE A 397 7.04 15.66 4.86
CA ILE A 397 7.24 16.49 6.07
C ILE A 397 8.68 16.95 6.17
N GLY A 398 8.88 18.17 6.68
CA GLY A 398 10.22 18.75 6.89
C GLY A 398 10.88 19.21 5.59
N THR A 399 10.11 19.55 4.57
CA THR A 399 10.56 20.06 3.28
C THR A 399 9.86 21.36 2.89
N ASN A 400 10.32 21.97 1.79
CA ASN A 400 9.70 23.16 1.24
C ASN A 400 8.29 22.88 0.66
N HIS A 401 7.98 21.63 0.36
CA HIS A 401 6.71 21.19 -0.21
C HIS A 401 5.68 20.79 0.85
N THR A 402 6.08 20.69 2.12
CA THR A 402 5.17 20.31 3.20
C THR A 402 3.91 21.17 3.20
N SER A 403 2.76 20.55 3.00
CA SER A 403 1.49 21.27 2.84
C SER A 403 1.02 21.93 4.13
N ASN A 404 0.20 22.99 4.00
CA ASN A 404 -0.34 23.72 5.16
C ASN A 404 -1.16 22.79 6.07
N ILE A 405 -1.94 21.89 5.51
CA ILE A 405 -2.76 20.96 6.33
C ILE A 405 -1.89 20.06 7.21
N VAL A 406 -0.72 19.65 6.73
CA VAL A 406 0.25 18.87 7.51
C VAL A 406 0.89 19.72 8.59
N ASN A 407 1.36 20.94 8.25
CA ASN A 407 1.96 21.87 9.22
C ASN A 407 0.99 22.27 10.33
N ASP A 408 -0.28 22.49 9.99
CA ASP A 408 -1.30 22.95 10.94
C ASP A 408 -1.86 21.82 11.83
N ARG A 409 -1.83 20.58 11.32
CA ARG A 409 -2.59 19.47 11.92
C ARG A 409 -1.72 18.32 12.43
N CYS A 410 -0.43 18.25 12.04
CA CYS A 410 0.47 17.17 12.44
C CYS A 410 1.57 17.67 13.35
N GLN A 411 1.83 16.93 14.43
CA GLN A 411 2.97 17.13 15.30
C GLN A 411 4.10 16.21 14.85
N TRP A 412 5.27 16.77 14.59
CA TRP A 412 6.42 16.00 14.14
C TRP A 412 7.52 15.96 15.20
N THR A 413 7.97 14.74 15.49
CA THR A 413 9.13 14.48 16.36
C THR A 413 10.22 13.84 15.50
N GLU A 414 11.24 14.61 15.18
CA GLU A 414 12.38 14.11 14.42
C GLU A 414 13.27 13.24 15.31
N TYR A 415 13.63 12.06 14.80
CA TYR A 415 14.70 11.27 15.41
C TYR A 415 16.04 11.76 14.88
N VAL A 416 16.84 12.34 15.77
CA VAL A 416 18.24 12.67 15.49
C VAL A 416 19.06 11.43 15.88
N ASP A 417 19.79 10.86 14.91
CA ASP A 417 20.72 9.71 15.11
C ASP A 417 21.90 10.07 16.01
#